data_48505eec85f6977b4ac9de0432488a0a
#
_entry.id   48505eec85f6977b4ac9de0432488a0a
#
_cell.length_a   1.000
_cell.length_b   1.000
_cell.length_c   1.000
_cell.angle_alpha   90.00
_cell.angle_beta   90.00
_cell.angle_gamma   90.00
#
_symmetry.space_group_name_H-M   'P 1'
#
loop_
_entity.id
_entity.type
_entity.pdbx_description
1 polymer ?
#
loop_
_entity_poly.entity_id
_entity_poly.type
_entity_poly.pdbx_seq_one_letter_code
_entity_poly.pdbx_strand_id
1 'polypeptide(L)'
;MLSTCIVFSLLIGEVNVPVKSVAASAEDIHSSWLIEPDPNNHGARSHYSIHRTLFENNIAEFEIQVPDGDCFKLLPFGENSDDWSIQAISPSGKVIVGNCPNSKLVIGNASPNSEYQATRLDINNPEAGKWRLILTGGHHGDDAMLLVEDGFDLHLRVWLDDYANYKGNVVKFTSGYSLYEDVNKNGDVATAKANMLGYSIVSQNAQIKNEDGDVIHSLQRGNDFEFQPSESGIYFASIEALLKDGNGCFIQRTAILPIAVEDRNIELSNQVDITSIDAFRSQITLHFTTPVTRDRLMSGAEVWGTSKDGHKARCWIGGVTPIKNNSATLLLDTRWLHNCDPNSIEIRSLRLADINTFIPLARVNQIPLHDIHITDIAPSPNDMLEMQMGTVTNRNVTAREYPNLIPDRSSQYGGHNLMLVHGYCEDGDAWPTGHFDGDFAEYENLYQNFSHDQFALDIWSYGSQFKSYSIIGHSQGGNAGLHLFAFYWSGIDWSTGSRKIQALGVPFGGTPLAGSIADLAEVFGIQCGSNYDMTYDGSALWASYIPGWARAETWSWSTTFEDGWFYDYCNIVSDLLLWDPEDGVVEVSAAHLGGANNMGTKEGWCHVEDMSDPPQTSDYNRNAEMNQEAAR
;
A
#
# COMPACT_ATOMS: atom_id res chain seq x y z
N MET A 1 4.48 -28.06 -23.92
CA MET A 1 3.02 -28.10 -24.18
C MET A 1 2.51 -26.70 -23.87
N LEU A 2 2.11 -25.95 -24.90
CA LEU A 2 1.56 -24.61 -24.71
C LEU A 2 0.23 -24.72 -23.96
N SER A 3 0.22 -24.25 -22.73
CA SER A 3 -1.01 -24.04 -21.96
C SER A 3 -1.53 -22.66 -22.30
N THR A 4 -2.60 -22.62 -23.05
CA THR A 4 -3.34 -21.40 -23.41
C THR A 4 -4.08 -20.95 -22.15
N CYS A 5 -3.55 -19.97 -21.43
CA CYS A 5 -4.32 -19.22 -20.43
C CYS A 5 -5.46 -18.50 -21.16
N ILE A 6 -6.67 -18.99 -21.00
CA ILE A 6 -7.88 -18.28 -21.40
C ILE A 6 -8.12 -17.22 -20.33
N VAL A 7 -7.67 -16.00 -20.60
CA VAL A 7 -8.09 -14.82 -19.86
C VAL A 7 -9.60 -14.67 -20.10
N PHE A 8 -10.41 -15.04 -19.13
CA PHE A 8 -11.80 -14.61 -19.06
C PHE A 8 -11.79 -13.10 -18.72
N SER A 9 -11.58 -12.26 -19.72
CA SER A 9 -12.12 -10.91 -19.70
C SER A 9 -13.64 -11.08 -19.66
N LEU A 10 -14.20 -11.10 -18.49
CA LEU A 10 -15.61 -10.76 -18.32
C LEU A 10 -15.76 -9.36 -18.90
N LEU A 11 -16.38 -9.26 -20.06
CA LEU A 11 -17.06 -8.07 -20.52
C LEU A 11 -18.12 -7.74 -19.45
N ILE A 12 -17.71 -7.10 -18.38
CA ILE A 12 -18.62 -6.35 -17.51
C ILE A 12 -19.11 -5.23 -18.41
N GLY A 13 -20.27 -5.42 -19.02
CA GLY A 13 -20.99 -4.32 -19.66
C GLY A 13 -21.00 -3.21 -18.61
N GLU A 14 -20.81 -1.95 -19.04
CA GLU A 14 -20.69 -0.76 -18.19
C GLU A 14 -21.64 -0.83 -16.99
N VAL A 15 -21.21 -1.44 -15.91
CA VAL A 15 -21.91 -1.40 -14.62
C VAL A 15 -21.61 0.00 -14.11
N ASN A 16 -22.59 0.86 -14.24
CA ASN A 16 -22.47 2.24 -13.77
C ASN A 16 -22.48 2.23 -12.22
N VAL A 17 -21.33 1.90 -11.63
CA VAL A 17 -21.17 1.88 -10.18
C VAL A 17 -21.34 3.31 -9.67
N PRO A 18 -22.27 3.55 -8.75
CA PRO A 18 -22.55 4.90 -8.32
C PRO A 18 -21.47 5.43 -7.39
N VAL A 19 -20.77 6.46 -7.85
CA VAL A 19 -19.70 7.13 -7.10
C VAL A 19 -20.26 8.14 -6.11
N LYS A 20 -19.55 8.35 -5.00
CA LYS A 20 -19.80 9.43 -4.04
C LYS A 20 -19.06 10.69 -4.48
N SER A 21 -19.72 11.83 -4.36
CA SER A 21 -19.05 13.13 -4.43
C SER A 21 -18.60 13.50 -3.03
N VAL A 22 -17.37 13.15 -2.73
CA VAL A 22 -16.82 13.22 -1.38
C VAL A 22 -16.39 14.64 -1.03
N ALA A 23 -16.69 15.05 0.19
CA ALA A 23 -16.17 16.31 0.75
C ALA A 23 -15.68 16.10 2.19
N ALA A 24 -14.82 17.02 2.64
CA ALA A 24 -14.29 17.01 3.98
C ALA A 24 -14.13 18.42 4.53
N SER A 25 -14.09 18.54 5.85
CA SER A 25 -13.95 19.80 6.56
C SER A 25 -12.53 20.37 6.48
N ALA A 26 -12.38 21.63 6.90
CA ALA A 26 -11.07 22.25 7.06
C ALA A 26 -10.18 21.53 8.09
N GLU A 27 -10.76 20.81 9.04
CA GLU A 27 -10.04 20.06 10.07
C GLU A 27 -9.30 18.87 9.46
N ASP A 28 -9.90 18.15 8.50
CA ASP A 28 -9.26 17.06 7.77
C ASP A 28 -8.04 17.55 6.99
N ILE A 29 -8.13 18.72 6.36
CA ILE A 29 -7.00 19.37 5.67
C ILE A 29 -5.93 19.79 6.69
N HIS A 30 -6.33 20.34 7.84
CA HIS A 30 -5.41 20.73 8.91
C HIS A 30 -4.65 19.52 9.49
N SER A 31 -5.32 18.37 9.57
CA SER A 31 -4.72 17.11 10.00
C SER A 31 -3.76 16.51 8.98
N SER A 32 -3.57 17.15 7.84
CA SER A 32 -2.70 16.72 6.72
C SER A 32 -3.12 15.40 6.04
N TRP A 33 -4.31 14.87 6.35
CA TRP A 33 -4.76 13.60 5.78
C TRP A 33 -5.05 13.68 4.28
N LEU A 34 -5.49 14.84 3.79
CA LEU A 34 -5.91 15.07 2.40
C LEU A 34 -4.86 15.85 1.58
N ILE A 35 -3.67 15.98 2.09
CA ILE A 35 -2.52 16.61 1.42
C ILE A 35 -1.72 15.52 0.72
N GLU A 36 -1.23 15.80 -0.48
CA GLU A 36 -0.32 14.90 -1.18
C GLU A 36 0.91 14.61 -0.30
N PRO A 37 1.28 13.34 -0.10
CA PRO A 37 2.41 13.01 0.75
C PRO A 37 3.72 13.51 0.13
N ASP A 38 4.69 13.87 0.99
CA ASP A 38 6.05 14.20 0.55
C ASP A 38 6.80 12.90 0.25
N PRO A 39 7.30 12.68 -0.98
CA PRO A 39 8.05 11.48 -1.32
C PRO A 39 9.25 11.22 -0.41
N ASN A 40 9.86 12.26 0.17
CA ASN A 40 10.99 12.10 1.09
C ASN A 40 10.63 11.36 2.38
N ASN A 41 9.36 11.29 2.75
CA ASN A 41 8.92 10.61 3.97
C ASN A 41 8.55 9.13 3.72
N HIS A 42 8.49 8.73 2.45
CA HIS A 42 8.10 7.38 2.01
C HIS A 42 9.23 6.73 1.22
N GLY A 43 8.93 5.85 0.28
CA GLY A 43 9.90 5.12 -0.53
C GLY A 43 10.41 3.85 0.17
N ALA A 44 11.56 3.34 -0.29
CA ALA A 44 12.16 2.12 0.24
C ALA A 44 13.14 2.41 1.37
N ARG A 45 13.26 1.45 2.29
CA ARG A 45 14.24 1.47 3.39
C ARG A 45 14.78 0.07 3.62
N SER A 46 16.04 -0.04 4.03
CA SER A 46 16.69 -1.31 4.21
C SER A 46 17.82 -1.25 5.24
N HIS A 47 17.88 -2.25 6.10
CA HIS A 47 18.98 -2.52 7.04
C HIS A 47 19.75 -3.79 6.66
N TYR A 48 19.41 -4.42 5.55
CA TYR A 48 19.97 -5.66 5.03
C TYR A 48 20.78 -5.44 3.74
N SER A 49 21.47 -6.48 3.30
CA SER A 49 22.10 -6.57 1.98
C SER A 49 21.72 -7.86 1.27
N ILE A 50 21.66 -7.80 -0.06
CA ILE A 50 21.50 -8.96 -0.93
C ILE A 50 22.80 -9.16 -1.68
N HIS A 51 23.39 -10.34 -1.54
CA HIS A 51 24.60 -10.73 -2.25
C HIS A 51 24.25 -11.79 -3.28
N ARG A 52 24.84 -11.72 -4.47
CA ARG A 52 24.60 -12.65 -5.57
C ARG A 52 25.91 -13.22 -6.11
N THR A 53 25.92 -14.50 -6.39
CA THR A 53 27.00 -15.20 -7.10
C THR A 53 26.43 -16.41 -7.84
N LEU A 54 27.25 -17.05 -8.67
CA LEU A 54 26.89 -18.31 -9.34
C LEU A 54 27.52 -19.49 -8.61
N PHE A 55 26.83 -20.64 -8.62
CA PHE A 55 27.45 -21.88 -8.19
C PHE A 55 28.53 -22.32 -9.19
N GLU A 56 29.75 -22.50 -8.69
CA GLU A 56 30.86 -23.11 -9.40
C GLU A 56 31.17 -24.49 -8.79
N ASN A 57 31.02 -25.57 -9.55
CA ASN A 57 31.25 -26.93 -9.06
C ASN A 57 30.53 -27.25 -7.74
N ASN A 58 29.23 -26.94 -7.65
CA ASN A 58 28.38 -27.17 -6.48
C ASN A 58 28.73 -26.30 -5.26
N ILE A 59 29.48 -25.22 -5.42
CA ILE A 59 29.89 -24.31 -4.36
C ILE A 59 29.62 -22.86 -4.80
N ALA A 60 29.01 -22.06 -3.92
CA ALA A 60 28.93 -20.60 -4.03
C ALA A 60 29.58 -19.98 -2.79
N GLU A 61 30.46 -18.99 -2.98
CA GLU A 61 31.20 -18.36 -1.89
C GLU A 61 30.89 -16.86 -1.80
N PHE A 62 30.72 -16.36 -0.56
CA PHE A 62 30.55 -14.97 -0.26
C PHE A 62 31.54 -14.52 0.81
N GLU A 63 31.91 -13.26 0.79
CA GLU A 63 32.69 -12.59 1.83
C GLU A 63 31.89 -11.43 2.39
N ILE A 64 31.59 -11.47 3.69
CA ILE A 64 30.75 -10.50 4.39
C ILE A 64 31.55 -9.90 5.54
N GLN A 65 31.48 -8.57 5.69
CA GLN A 65 32.01 -7.89 6.85
C GLN A 65 30.95 -7.83 7.93
N VAL A 66 31.28 -8.29 9.14
CA VAL A 66 30.37 -8.30 10.28
C VAL A 66 30.95 -7.41 11.39
N PRO A 67 30.16 -6.54 12.02
CA PRO A 67 30.60 -5.72 13.16
C PRO A 67 30.70 -6.55 14.45
N ASP A 68 31.16 -5.91 15.50
CA ASP A 68 30.96 -6.38 16.87
C ASP A 68 29.50 -6.08 17.25
N GLY A 69 28.69 -7.08 17.47
CA GLY A 69 27.25 -6.94 17.67
C GLY A 69 26.58 -8.18 18.22
N ASP A 70 25.28 -8.10 18.44
CA ASP A 70 24.53 -9.15 19.12
C ASP A 70 24.16 -10.32 18.21
N CYS A 71 23.84 -10.07 16.93
CA CYS A 71 23.38 -11.07 15.99
C CYS A 71 23.81 -10.77 14.55
N PHE A 72 23.97 -11.82 13.77
CA PHE A 72 24.26 -11.82 12.35
C PHE A 72 23.37 -12.89 11.71
N LYS A 73 22.44 -12.47 10.87
CA LYS A 73 21.43 -13.37 10.30
C LYS A 73 21.71 -13.58 8.80
N LEU A 74 21.58 -14.81 8.34
CA LEU A 74 21.87 -15.23 6.97
C LEU A 74 20.71 -16.06 6.43
N LEU A 75 20.21 -15.71 5.27
CA LEU A 75 19.22 -16.46 4.54
C LEU A 75 19.68 -16.70 3.10
N PRO A 76 20.17 -17.90 2.75
CA PRO A 76 20.42 -18.28 1.38
C PRO A 76 19.13 -18.64 0.66
N PHE A 77 19.00 -18.22 -0.60
CA PHE A 77 17.86 -18.55 -1.43
C PHE A 77 18.24 -18.59 -2.92
N GLY A 78 17.42 -19.31 -3.69
CA GLY A 78 17.61 -19.51 -5.12
C GLY A 78 16.78 -20.69 -5.62
N GLU A 79 16.79 -20.93 -6.89
CA GLU A 79 16.12 -22.09 -7.48
C GLU A 79 16.73 -23.38 -6.90
N ASN A 80 15.91 -24.30 -6.39
CA ASN A 80 16.31 -25.54 -5.71
C ASN A 80 17.11 -25.33 -4.40
N SER A 81 16.87 -24.24 -3.67
CA SER A 81 17.56 -23.97 -2.40
C SER A 81 17.28 -24.97 -1.28
N ASP A 82 16.27 -25.83 -1.42
CA ASP A 82 15.90 -26.90 -0.47
C ASP A 82 17.05 -27.87 -0.16
N ASP A 83 17.92 -28.11 -1.13
CA ASP A 83 19.06 -29.01 -1.02
C ASP A 83 20.35 -28.30 -0.59
N TRP A 84 20.28 -26.97 -0.35
CA TRP A 84 21.48 -26.21 -0.03
C TRP A 84 21.85 -26.33 1.45
N SER A 85 23.14 -26.30 1.72
CA SER A 85 23.67 -26.14 3.07
C SER A 85 24.60 -24.94 3.13
N ILE A 86 24.58 -24.23 4.28
CA ILE A 86 25.42 -23.06 4.53
C ILE A 86 26.47 -23.36 5.58
N GLN A 87 27.72 -22.93 5.31
CA GLN A 87 28.80 -22.89 6.28
C GLN A 87 29.27 -21.44 6.44
N ALA A 88 29.34 -20.96 7.67
CA ALA A 88 29.91 -19.66 8.00
C ALA A 88 31.27 -19.86 8.69
N ILE A 89 32.33 -19.24 8.18
CA ILE A 89 33.68 -19.31 8.71
C ILE A 89 34.05 -17.95 9.27
N SER A 90 34.27 -17.90 10.59
CA SER A 90 34.61 -16.65 11.28
C SER A 90 36.01 -16.15 10.92
N PRO A 91 36.36 -14.88 11.25
CA PRO A 91 37.71 -14.35 11.07
C PRO A 91 38.82 -15.18 11.76
N SER A 92 38.53 -15.82 12.90
CA SER A 92 39.43 -16.73 13.58
C SER A 92 39.51 -18.15 12.99
N GLY A 93 38.67 -18.45 11.96
CA GLY A 93 38.61 -19.75 11.31
C GLY A 93 37.68 -20.76 11.97
N LYS A 94 36.83 -20.33 12.93
CA LYS A 94 35.79 -21.18 13.51
C LYS A 94 34.72 -21.44 12.45
N VAL A 95 34.37 -22.70 12.22
CA VAL A 95 33.31 -23.10 11.27
C VAL A 95 32.00 -23.30 12.03
N ILE A 96 30.96 -22.65 11.56
CA ILE A 96 29.58 -22.84 12.00
C ILE A 96 28.83 -23.42 10.81
N VAL A 97 28.14 -24.52 11.01
CA VAL A 97 27.33 -25.18 9.96
C VAL A 97 25.86 -24.96 10.33
N GLY A 98 25.12 -24.42 9.40
CA GLY A 98 23.67 -24.32 9.52
C GLY A 98 23.05 -25.70 9.32
N ASN A 99 22.61 -26.30 10.41
CA ASN A 99 21.67 -27.41 10.44
C ASN A 99 20.36 -26.88 11.03
N CYS A 100 19.87 -25.79 10.49
CA CYS A 100 18.53 -25.33 10.88
C CYS A 100 17.52 -26.42 10.47
N PRO A 101 16.57 -26.78 11.33
CA PRO A 101 15.45 -27.59 10.89
C PRO A 101 14.82 -26.88 9.69
N ASN A 102 14.48 -27.64 8.68
CA ASN A 102 13.85 -27.14 7.45
C ASN A 102 12.69 -26.23 7.82
N SER A 103 12.92 -24.95 7.74
CA SER A 103 11.88 -23.96 7.91
C SER A 103 11.28 -23.71 6.53
N LYS A 104 9.99 -23.95 6.41
CA LYS A 104 9.26 -23.65 5.19
C LYS A 104 9.12 -22.14 5.09
N LEU A 105 9.60 -21.59 3.99
CA LEU A 105 9.34 -20.22 3.64
C LEU A 105 8.13 -20.21 2.73
N VAL A 106 6.99 -19.77 3.24
CA VAL A 106 5.81 -19.53 2.43
C VAL A 106 5.50 -18.04 2.50
N ILE A 107 5.93 -17.31 1.48
CA ILE A 107 5.49 -15.92 1.29
C ILE A 107 4.39 -15.94 0.24
N GLY A 108 3.16 -15.78 0.70
CA GLY A 108 1.97 -15.87 -0.14
C GLY A 108 1.75 -17.30 -0.66
N ASN A 109 0.54 -17.68 -0.91
CA ASN A 109 0.18 -18.99 -1.39
C ASN A 109 0.59 -19.17 -2.86
N ALA A 110 1.87 -19.36 -3.08
CA ALA A 110 2.33 -19.95 -4.31
C ALA A 110 1.79 -21.37 -4.38
N SER A 111 1.03 -21.72 -5.38
CA SER A 111 0.51 -23.05 -5.71
C SER A 111 0.63 -24.12 -4.61
N PRO A 112 -0.38 -24.90 -4.25
CA PRO A 112 -0.35 -25.88 -3.16
C PRO A 112 0.75 -26.95 -3.25
N ASN A 113 1.62 -26.88 -4.27
CA ASN A 113 2.74 -27.77 -4.48
C ASN A 113 4.12 -27.08 -4.48
N SER A 114 4.22 -25.78 -4.19
CA SER A 114 5.48 -25.07 -4.12
C SER A 114 5.82 -24.69 -2.68
N GLU A 115 6.23 -25.68 -1.90
CA GLU A 115 6.84 -25.45 -0.60
C GLU A 115 8.33 -25.11 -0.83
N TYR A 116 8.70 -23.83 -0.69
CA TYR A 116 10.11 -23.46 -0.64
C TYR A 116 10.61 -23.66 0.79
N GLN A 117 11.71 -24.39 0.92
CA GLN A 117 12.41 -24.54 2.19
C GLN A 117 13.62 -23.62 2.17
N ALA A 118 13.69 -22.69 3.10
CA ALA A 118 14.87 -21.86 3.28
C ALA A 118 15.57 -22.24 4.59
N THR A 119 16.89 -22.22 4.57
CA THR A 119 17.72 -22.47 5.76
C THR A 119 18.25 -21.13 6.26
N ARG A 120 17.66 -20.59 7.33
CA ARG A 120 18.20 -19.42 8.03
C ARG A 120 19.33 -19.86 8.98
N LEU A 121 20.39 -19.09 9.06
CA LEU A 121 21.47 -19.26 10.02
C LEU A 121 21.66 -17.99 10.85
N ASP A 122 21.34 -18.07 12.14
CA ASP A 122 21.54 -17.01 13.11
C ASP A 122 22.82 -17.25 13.90
N ILE A 123 23.71 -16.29 13.90
CA ILE A 123 24.98 -16.33 14.60
C ILE A 123 24.95 -15.27 15.70
N ASN A 124 24.72 -15.71 16.94
CA ASN A 124 24.69 -14.83 18.10
C ASN A 124 26.12 -14.49 18.56
N ASN A 125 26.36 -13.24 18.93
CA ASN A 125 27.63 -12.69 19.35
C ASN A 125 28.73 -13.02 18.32
N PRO A 126 28.58 -12.57 17.06
CA PRO A 126 29.57 -12.87 16.01
C PRO A 126 30.91 -12.21 16.31
N GLU A 127 31.99 -12.86 15.92
CA GLU A 127 33.32 -12.26 15.92
C GLU A 127 33.39 -11.14 14.88
N ALA A 128 33.76 -9.93 15.28
CA ALA A 128 33.92 -8.81 14.34
C ALA A 128 35.00 -9.10 13.29
N GLY A 129 34.72 -8.79 12.04
CA GLY A 129 35.66 -8.94 10.93
C GLY A 129 35.06 -9.60 9.70
N LYS A 130 35.94 -10.12 8.85
CA LYS A 130 35.56 -10.69 7.56
C LYS A 130 35.20 -12.16 7.70
N TRP A 131 33.95 -12.47 7.44
CA TRP A 131 33.40 -13.83 7.41
C TRP A 131 33.41 -14.36 5.97
N ARG A 132 33.67 -15.65 5.81
CA ARG A 132 33.54 -16.38 4.56
C ARG A 132 32.35 -17.31 4.67
N LEU A 133 31.40 -17.19 3.74
CA LEU A 133 30.18 -17.99 3.71
C LEU A 133 30.24 -18.90 2.48
N ILE A 134 29.93 -20.18 2.67
CA ILE A 134 29.98 -21.19 1.65
C ILE A 134 28.64 -21.88 1.57
N LEU A 135 27.98 -21.74 0.42
CA LEU A 135 26.80 -22.54 0.09
C LEU A 135 27.25 -23.77 -0.71
N THR A 136 26.60 -24.89 -0.43
CA THR A 136 26.80 -26.13 -1.19
C THR A 136 25.47 -26.77 -1.50
N GLY A 137 25.34 -27.47 -2.62
CA GLY A 137 24.11 -28.16 -3.04
C GLY A 137 23.55 -27.70 -4.36
N GLY A 138 23.85 -26.47 -4.83
CA GLY A 138 23.39 -25.95 -6.12
C GLY A 138 24.13 -26.56 -7.32
N HIS A 139 23.57 -26.46 -8.52
CA HIS A 139 24.19 -26.92 -9.75
C HIS A 139 25.09 -25.83 -10.33
N HIS A 140 26.06 -26.25 -11.16
CA HIS A 140 26.96 -25.30 -11.83
C HIS A 140 26.18 -24.35 -12.72
N GLY A 141 26.30 -23.05 -12.45
CA GLY A 141 25.61 -21.97 -13.18
C GLY A 141 24.30 -21.51 -12.55
N ASP A 142 23.80 -22.19 -11.51
CA ASP A 142 22.64 -21.72 -10.77
C ASP A 142 22.97 -20.41 -10.03
N ASP A 143 22.02 -19.50 -9.97
CA ASP A 143 22.12 -18.30 -9.16
C ASP A 143 22.02 -18.63 -7.67
N ALA A 144 23.00 -18.16 -6.91
CA ALA A 144 22.99 -18.19 -5.46
C ALA A 144 22.81 -16.78 -4.91
N MET A 145 21.75 -16.57 -4.15
CA MET A 145 21.49 -15.33 -3.45
C MET A 145 21.59 -15.54 -1.94
N LEU A 146 22.07 -14.50 -1.25
CA LEU A 146 22.20 -14.50 0.19
C LEU A 146 21.72 -13.16 0.73
N LEU A 147 20.65 -13.19 1.51
CA LEU A 147 20.18 -12.06 2.29
C LEU A 147 20.96 -12.03 3.62
N VAL A 148 21.44 -10.86 4.00
CA VAL A 148 22.29 -10.68 5.17
C VAL A 148 21.81 -9.50 5.99
N GLU A 149 21.55 -9.74 7.27
CA GLU A 149 21.44 -8.72 8.30
C GLU A 149 22.70 -8.78 9.17
N ASP A 150 23.50 -7.73 9.15
CA ASP A 150 24.86 -7.72 9.72
C ASP A 150 25.00 -7.07 11.09
N GLY A 151 23.86 -6.61 11.66
CA GLY A 151 23.83 -5.95 12.97
C GLY A 151 24.37 -4.52 13.01
N PHE A 152 24.76 -3.92 11.86
CA PHE A 152 25.07 -2.50 11.81
C PHE A 152 23.80 -1.66 11.87
N ASP A 153 23.76 -0.69 12.77
CA ASP A 153 22.67 0.28 12.90
C ASP A 153 22.74 1.37 11.81
N LEU A 154 22.88 0.97 10.56
CA LEU A 154 22.91 1.86 9.42
C LEU A 154 21.87 1.42 8.38
N HIS A 155 20.95 2.30 8.04
CA HIS A 155 19.87 2.06 7.10
C HIS A 155 20.09 2.84 5.82
N LEU A 156 19.87 2.19 4.68
CA LEU A 156 19.77 2.82 3.38
C LEU A 156 18.32 3.21 3.14
N ARG A 157 18.10 4.45 2.74
CA ARG A 157 16.79 4.95 2.30
C ARG A 157 16.85 5.40 0.85
N VAL A 158 15.78 5.16 0.12
CA VAL A 158 15.63 5.56 -1.29
C VAL A 158 14.22 6.08 -1.50
N TRP A 159 14.09 7.24 -2.13
CA TRP A 159 12.79 7.88 -2.38
C TRP A 159 12.76 8.59 -3.71
N LEU A 160 11.57 8.74 -4.26
CA LEU A 160 11.33 9.55 -5.46
C LEU A 160 11.49 11.05 -5.16
N ASP A 161 11.94 11.81 -6.12
CA ASP A 161 11.92 13.28 -6.02
C ASP A 161 10.51 13.84 -6.26
N ASP A 162 9.69 13.12 -7.04
CA ASP A 162 8.29 13.45 -7.33
C ASP A 162 7.52 12.15 -7.68
N TYR A 163 6.23 12.11 -7.36
CA TYR A 163 5.36 11.02 -7.76
C TYR A 163 4.87 11.11 -9.21
N ALA A 164 4.91 12.28 -9.84
CA ALA A 164 4.41 12.50 -11.19
C ALA A 164 5.38 11.98 -12.28
N ASN A 165 5.47 10.66 -12.38
CA ASN A 165 6.37 9.97 -13.30
C ASN A 165 5.63 9.52 -14.56
N TYR A 166 6.15 9.89 -15.73
CA TYR A 166 5.52 9.59 -17.01
C TYR A 166 6.50 8.99 -18.01
N LYS A 167 5.98 8.12 -18.85
CA LYS A 167 6.69 7.55 -20.00
C LYS A 167 7.36 8.64 -20.83
N GLY A 168 8.64 8.45 -21.13
CA GLY A 168 9.44 9.38 -21.92
C GLY A 168 9.97 10.59 -21.16
N ASN A 169 9.57 10.81 -19.91
CA ASN A 169 10.13 11.84 -19.05
C ASN A 169 11.26 11.28 -18.18
N VAL A 170 12.10 12.17 -17.65
CA VAL A 170 13.13 11.76 -16.69
C VAL A 170 12.49 11.54 -15.33
N VAL A 171 12.62 10.33 -14.81
CA VAL A 171 12.28 9.96 -13.43
C VAL A 171 13.53 10.12 -12.58
N LYS A 172 13.37 10.74 -11.42
CA LYS A 172 14.47 10.99 -10.46
C LYS A 172 14.16 10.39 -9.11
N PHE A 173 15.19 9.82 -8.50
CA PHE A 173 15.12 9.30 -7.14
C PHE A 173 16.45 9.51 -6.43
N THR A 174 16.36 9.67 -5.13
CA THR A 174 17.48 10.02 -4.27
C THR A 174 17.68 8.96 -3.20
N SER A 175 18.92 8.76 -2.76
CA SER A 175 19.26 7.88 -1.65
C SER A 175 19.92 8.65 -0.51
N GLY A 176 19.70 8.17 0.70
CA GLY A 176 20.31 8.69 1.91
C GLY A 176 20.43 7.61 2.97
N TYR A 177 20.92 7.99 4.14
CA TYR A 177 21.18 7.07 5.24
C TYR A 177 20.58 7.59 6.53
N SER A 178 20.20 6.67 7.42
CA SER A 178 19.76 6.98 8.78
C SER A 178 20.29 5.94 9.76
N LEU A 179 20.35 6.28 11.03
CA LEU A 179 20.53 5.33 12.11
C LEU A 179 19.14 4.94 12.65
N TYR A 180 19.02 3.75 13.25
CA TYR A 180 17.75 3.27 13.80
C TYR A 180 17.15 4.25 14.83
N GLU A 181 17.98 4.87 15.68
CA GLU A 181 17.55 5.82 16.70
C GLU A 181 16.99 7.14 16.12
N ASP A 182 17.29 7.46 14.86
CA ASP A 182 16.83 8.67 14.19
C ASP A 182 15.39 8.54 13.64
N VAL A 183 14.79 7.35 13.72
CA VAL A 183 13.37 7.12 13.39
C VAL A 183 12.53 7.65 14.54
N ASN A 184 11.94 8.81 14.36
CA ASN A 184 11.08 9.35 15.39
C ASN A 184 9.78 8.54 15.52
N LYS A 185 9.07 8.71 16.67
CA LYS A 185 7.82 7.98 16.98
C LYS A 185 6.67 8.22 15.98
N ASN A 186 6.84 9.13 15.02
CA ASN A 186 5.85 9.44 13.99
C ASN A 186 6.22 8.83 12.63
N GLY A 187 7.29 8.04 12.55
CA GLY A 187 7.79 7.47 11.29
C GLY A 187 8.60 8.45 10.42
N ASP A 188 8.71 9.73 10.81
CA ASP A 188 9.57 10.69 10.12
C ASP A 188 11.03 10.34 10.38
N VAL A 189 11.81 10.13 9.35
CA VAL A 189 13.21 9.77 9.46
C VAL A 189 14.08 10.91 8.96
N ALA A 190 14.93 11.41 9.82
CA ALA A 190 15.96 12.35 9.41
C ALA A 190 17.01 11.61 8.57
N THR A 191 16.97 11.80 7.25
CA THR A 191 18.01 11.29 6.37
C THR A 191 19.23 12.20 6.39
N ALA A 192 20.40 11.59 6.46
CA ALA A 192 21.67 12.28 6.41
C ALA A 192 22.54 11.73 5.27
N LYS A 193 23.53 12.51 4.83
CA LYS A 193 24.58 11.98 3.97
C LYS A 193 25.49 11.05 4.80
N ALA A 194 25.98 9.95 4.20
CA ALA A 194 26.79 8.96 4.90
C ALA A 194 27.96 9.56 5.70
N ASN A 195 28.62 10.61 5.19
CA ASN A 195 29.73 11.27 5.87
C ASN A 195 29.33 12.02 7.15
N MET A 196 28.08 12.45 7.28
CA MET A 196 27.54 13.08 8.49
C MET A 196 27.32 12.04 9.61
N LEU A 197 27.12 10.78 9.23
CA LEU A 197 26.99 9.64 10.14
C LEU A 197 28.33 8.93 10.40
N GLY A 198 29.45 9.45 9.88
CA GLY A 198 30.78 8.88 10.08
C GLY A 198 31.16 7.78 9.07
N TYR A 199 30.39 7.61 8.01
CA TYR A 199 30.65 6.62 6.95
C TYR A 199 31.13 7.29 5.66
N SER A 200 31.94 6.58 4.89
CA SER A 200 32.34 6.96 3.53
C SER A 200 31.74 6.01 2.51
N ILE A 201 31.14 6.56 1.44
CA ILE A 201 30.65 5.76 0.32
C ILE A 201 31.82 5.29 -0.53
N VAL A 202 31.98 3.98 -0.64
CA VAL A 202 32.99 3.34 -1.50
C VAL A 202 32.44 3.15 -2.91
N SER A 203 31.23 2.61 -3.01
CA SER A 203 30.48 2.52 -4.27
C SER A 203 28.98 2.58 -3.98
N GLN A 204 28.25 3.09 -4.94
CA GLN A 204 26.79 3.07 -4.92
C GLN A 204 26.29 3.01 -6.36
N ASN A 205 25.48 2.01 -6.64
CA ASN A 205 24.97 1.71 -7.97
C ASN A 205 23.46 1.48 -7.90
N ALA A 206 22.76 1.73 -9.00
CA ALA A 206 21.38 1.35 -9.13
C ALA A 206 21.15 0.55 -10.41
N GLN A 207 20.29 -0.45 -10.34
CA GLN A 207 19.76 -1.18 -11.49
C GLN A 207 18.26 -0.93 -11.56
N ILE A 208 17.77 -0.56 -12.74
CA ILE A 208 16.34 -0.41 -12.98
C ILE A 208 15.86 -1.64 -13.74
N LYS A 209 14.88 -2.30 -13.19
CA LYS A 209 14.23 -3.48 -13.77
C LYS A 209 12.78 -3.16 -14.12
N ASN A 210 12.23 -3.84 -15.11
CA ASN A 210 10.80 -3.86 -15.40
C ASN A 210 10.07 -4.94 -14.56
N GLU A 211 8.77 -5.09 -14.72
CA GLU A 211 7.95 -6.10 -14.04
C GLU A 211 8.34 -7.55 -14.40
N ASP A 212 8.96 -7.76 -15.56
CA ASP A 212 9.48 -9.06 -15.98
C ASP A 212 10.86 -9.39 -15.37
N GLY A 213 11.44 -8.48 -14.58
CA GLY A 213 12.76 -8.62 -13.97
C GLY A 213 13.93 -8.24 -14.88
N ASP A 214 13.68 -7.84 -16.13
CA ASP A 214 14.72 -7.45 -17.08
C ASP A 214 15.40 -6.15 -16.66
N VAL A 215 16.74 -6.14 -16.62
CA VAL A 215 17.52 -4.94 -16.33
C VAL A 215 17.52 -4.03 -17.55
N ILE A 216 16.81 -2.88 -17.43
CA ILE A 216 16.71 -1.88 -18.52
C ILE A 216 17.75 -0.78 -18.42
N HIS A 217 18.19 -0.45 -17.22
CA HIS A 217 19.23 0.57 -16.98
C HIS A 217 20.15 0.14 -15.85
N SER A 218 21.44 0.49 -15.99
CA SER A 218 22.42 0.39 -14.92
C SER A 218 23.05 1.76 -14.70
N LEU A 219 22.93 2.30 -13.50
CA LEU A 219 23.35 3.63 -13.11
C LEU A 219 24.51 3.52 -12.12
N GLN A 220 25.59 4.27 -12.34
CA GLN A 220 26.77 4.23 -11.49
C GLN A 220 27.03 5.59 -10.85
N ARG A 221 27.35 5.57 -9.56
CA ARG A 221 27.86 6.64 -8.71
C ARG A 221 26.94 7.87 -8.53
N GLY A 222 26.44 8.00 -7.33
CA GLY A 222 25.78 9.19 -6.83
C GLY A 222 24.74 8.85 -5.76
N ASN A 223 24.22 9.86 -5.09
CA ASN A 223 23.05 9.76 -4.26
C ASN A 223 21.78 10.06 -5.06
N ASP A 224 21.93 10.75 -6.17
CA ASP A 224 20.83 11.18 -7.05
C ASP A 224 20.92 10.36 -8.33
N PHE A 225 19.87 9.69 -8.67
CA PHE A 225 19.75 8.82 -9.84
C PHE A 225 18.65 9.32 -10.75
N GLU A 226 18.82 9.10 -12.05
CA GLU A 226 17.79 9.41 -13.03
C GLU A 226 17.76 8.37 -14.16
N PHE A 227 16.56 8.05 -14.64
CA PHE A 227 16.37 7.25 -15.84
C PHE A 227 15.15 7.73 -16.64
N GLN A 228 15.06 7.31 -17.91
CA GLN A 228 13.96 7.68 -18.77
C GLN A 228 13.22 6.41 -19.23
N PRO A 229 12.04 6.12 -18.65
CA PRO A 229 11.27 4.94 -19.00
C PRO A 229 10.70 5.05 -20.43
N SER A 230 10.81 3.98 -21.22
CA SER A 230 10.26 3.92 -22.59
C SER A 230 8.80 3.46 -22.63
N GLU A 231 8.31 2.84 -21.57
CA GLU A 231 6.94 2.33 -21.43
C GLU A 231 6.34 2.79 -20.09
N SER A 232 5.01 2.74 -19.97
CA SER A 232 4.32 2.84 -18.68
C SER A 232 4.30 1.48 -18.00
N GLY A 233 4.15 1.45 -16.67
CA GLY A 233 4.16 0.23 -15.86
C GLY A 233 4.90 0.44 -14.55
N ILE A 234 5.14 -0.63 -13.82
CA ILE A 234 5.90 -0.61 -12.58
C ILE A 234 7.36 -0.95 -12.89
N TYR A 235 8.26 -0.18 -12.34
CA TYR A 235 9.69 -0.39 -12.39
C TYR A 235 10.24 -0.59 -10.98
N PHE A 236 11.37 -1.27 -10.86
CA PHE A 236 12.05 -1.52 -9.59
C PHE A 236 13.47 -0.97 -9.68
N ALA A 237 13.76 0.06 -8.86
CA ALA A 237 15.11 0.56 -8.70
C ALA A 237 15.79 -0.19 -7.54
N SER A 238 16.69 -1.12 -7.86
CA SER A 238 17.53 -1.84 -6.90
C SER A 238 18.83 -1.08 -6.70
N ILE A 239 19.03 -0.54 -5.49
CA ILE A 239 20.19 0.26 -5.12
C ILE A 239 21.10 -0.57 -4.22
N GLU A 240 22.36 -0.71 -4.62
CA GLU A 240 23.41 -1.34 -3.83
C GLU A 240 24.43 -0.28 -3.39
N ALA A 241 24.63 -0.15 -2.08
CA ALA A 241 25.60 0.76 -1.49
C ALA A 241 26.65 0.00 -0.69
N LEU A 242 27.92 0.22 -0.99
CA LEU A 242 29.06 -0.22 -0.20
C LEU A 242 29.65 0.99 0.53
N LEU A 243 29.65 0.93 1.85
CA LEU A 243 30.16 1.98 2.72
C LEU A 243 31.36 1.48 3.50
N LYS A 244 32.08 2.42 4.10
CA LYS A 244 33.20 2.15 4.99
C LYS A 244 33.09 3.04 6.21
N ASP A 245 33.15 2.45 7.41
CA ASP A 245 33.15 3.17 8.68
C ASP A 245 34.52 3.79 9.02
N GLY A 246 34.59 4.52 10.14
CA GLY A 246 35.84 5.13 10.62
C GLY A 246 36.92 4.13 11.04
N ASN A 247 36.57 2.89 11.32
CA ASN A 247 37.47 1.80 11.70
C ASN A 247 37.98 1.00 10.49
N GLY A 248 37.43 1.28 9.31
CA GLY A 248 37.82 0.60 8.08
C GLY A 248 36.96 -0.60 7.72
N CYS A 249 35.88 -0.89 8.46
CA CYS A 249 34.93 -1.95 8.16
C CYS A 249 34.04 -1.57 6.97
N PHE A 250 33.76 -2.53 6.10
CA PHE A 250 32.88 -2.36 4.97
C PHE A 250 31.47 -2.82 5.32
N ILE A 251 30.48 -2.03 4.93
CA ILE A 251 29.05 -2.28 5.16
C ILE A 251 28.36 -2.23 3.82
N GLN A 252 27.58 -3.23 3.49
CA GLN A 252 26.74 -3.25 2.29
C GLN A 252 25.28 -3.08 2.66
N ARG A 253 24.53 -2.36 1.82
CA ARG A 253 23.07 -2.21 1.93
C ARG A 253 22.44 -2.33 0.55
N THR A 254 21.29 -2.98 0.50
CA THR A 254 20.48 -3.10 -0.72
C THR A 254 19.06 -2.62 -0.42
N ALA A 255 18.54 -1.69 -1.22
CA ALA A 255 17.15 -1.25 -1.13
C ALA A 255 16.49 -1.31 -2.51
N ILE A 256 15.22 -1.69 -2.55
CA ILE A 256 14.45 -1.79 -3.79
C ILE A 256 13.27 -0.82 -3.71
N LEU A 257 13.25 0.16 -4.61
CA LEU A 257 12.20 1.18 -4.72
C LEU A 257 11.27 0.85 -5.88
N PRO A 258 10.00 0.51 -5.64
CA PRO A 258 8.99 0.41 -6.69
C PRO A 258 8.65 1.79 -7.24
N ILE A 259 8.58 1.92 -8.56
CA ILE A 259 8.33 3.18 -9.26
C ILE A 259 7.20 2.97 -10.26
N ALA A 260 6.04 3.55 -10.00
CA ALA A 260 4.97 3.57 -10.98
C ALA A 260 5.19 4.68 -12.02
N VAL A 261 5.02 4.33 -13.28
CA VAL A 261 5.18 5.23 -14.44
C VAL A 261 3.91 5.19 -15.27
N GLU A 262 3.28 6.34 -15.44
CA GLU A 262 2.08 6.51 -16.22
C GLU A 262 2.36 6.85 -17.69
N ASP A 263 1.39 6.64 -18.57
CA ASP A 263 1.54 6.92 -20.00
C ASP A 263 1.88 8.37 -20.26
N ARG A 264 1.17 9.28 -19.61
CA ARG A 264 1.34 10.74 -19.76
C ARG A 264 0.54 11.50 -18.72
N ASN A 265 0.91 12.77 -18.51
CA ASN A 265 0.09 13.71 -17.79
C ASN A 265 -1.21 14.04 -18.55
N ILE A 266 -2.18 14.58 -17.82
CA ILE A 266 -3.42 15.12 -18.33
C ILE A 266 -3.31 16.65 -18.34
N GLU A 267 -3.70 17.27 -19.44
CA GLU A 267 -3.71 18.73 -19.55
C GLU A 267 -5.13 19.27 -19.39
N LEU A 268 -5.32 20.15 -18.43
CA LEU A 268 -6.59 20.85 -18.20
C LEU A 268 -6.67 22.11 -19.06
N SER A 269 -7.87 22.36 -19.58
CA SER A 269 -8.24 23.64 -20.16
C SER A 269 -8.30 24.71 -19.06
N ASN A 270 -8.08 25.97 -19.44
CA ASN A 270 -8.36 27.11 -18.56
C ASN A 270 -9.87 27.37 -18.38
N GLN A 271 -10.71 26.68 -19.13
CA GLN A 271 -12.16 26.81 -19.04
C GLN A 271 -12.70 25.87 -17.98
N VAL A 272 -13.48 26.42 -17.06
CA VAL A 272 -14.25 25.70 -16.04
C VAL A 272 -15.69 26.13 -16.14
N ASP A 273 -16.59 25.18 -16.29
CA ASP A 273 -18.03 25.47 -16.31
C ASP A 273 -18.64 25.19 -14.93
N ILE A 274 -19.50 26.10 -14.46
CA ILE A 274 -20.21 25.96 -13.20
C ILE A 274 -21.71 25.89 -13.49
N THR A 275 -22.34 24.85 -12.97
CA THR A 275 -23.79 24.67 -13.09
C THR A 275 -24.40 24.45 -11.71
N SER A 276 -25.38 25.24 -11.35
CA SER A 276 -26.15 25.02 -10.13
C SER A 276 -27.05 23.80 -10.30
N ILE A 277 -26.96 22.86 -9.35
CA ILE A 277 -27.82 21.67 -9.29
C ILE A 277 -29.09 21.96 -8.50
N ASP A 278 -28.92 22.59 -7.37
CA ASP A 278 -30.01 23.02 -6.47
C ASP A 278 -29.60 24.25 -5.63
N ALA A 279 -30.32 24.51 -4.56
CA ALA A 279 -30.10 25.69 -3.69
C ALA A 279 -28.73 25.69 -2.97
N PHE A 280 -28.10 24.52 -2.83
CA PHE A 280 -26.89 24.34 -2.03
C PHE A 280 -25.69 23.78 -2.83
N ARG A 281 -25.92 23.17 -4.01
CA ARG A 281 -24.92 22.42 -4.70
C ARG A 281 -24.64 22.96 -6.09
N SER A 282 -23.37 23.05 -6.39
CA SER A 282 -22.84 23.43 -7.71
C SER A 282 -21.97 22.33 -8.27
N GLN A 283 -22.13 22.06 -9.54
CA GLN A 283 -21.29 21.18 -10.32
C GLN A 283 -20.19 22.01 -10.96
N ILE A 284 -18.94 21.59 -10.80
CA ILE A 284 -17.75 22.19 -11.39
C ILE A 284 -17.23 21.23 -12.45
N THR A 285 -17.27 21.62 -13.71
CA THR A 285 -16.82 20.79 -14.83
C THR A 285 -15.46 21.28 -15.31
N LEU A 286 -14.47 20.40 -15.23
CA LEU A 286 -13.10 20.59 -15.69
C LEU A 286 -12.95 19.97 -17.08
N HIS A 287 -12.49 20.74 -18.07
CA HIS A 287 -12.31 20.26 -19.43
C HIS A 287 -10.84 19.91 -19.70
N PHE A 288 -10.61 18.82 -20.43
CA PHE A 288 -9.27 18.43 -20.85
C PHE A 288 -8.96 18.92 -22.25
N THR A 289 -7.72 19.38 -22.48
CA THR A 289 -7.25 19.81 -23.80
C THR A 289 -6.86 18.62 -24.69
N THR A 290 -6.45 17.51 -24.05
CA THR A 290 -6.09 16.26 -24.73
C THR A 290 -7.14 15.18 -24.40
N PRO A 291 -7.39 14.23 -25.32
CA PRO A 291 -8.27 13.11 -25.01
C PRO A 291 -7.76 12.28 -23.84
N VAL A 292 -8.63 12.04 -22.85
CA VAL A 292 -8.38 11.15 -21.72
C VAL A 292 -8.97 9.77 -22.04
N THR A 293 -8.14 8.75 -22.03
CA THR A 293 -8.54 7.38 -22.35
C THR A 293 -9.13 6.61 -21.16
N ARG A 294 -8.96 7.15 -19.96
CA ARG A 294 -9.49 6.58 -18.71
C ARG A 294 -10.98 6.93 -18.57
N ASP A 295 -11.77 6.00 -18.04
CA ASP A 295 -13.21 6.21 -17.76
C ASP A 295 -13.45 7.00 -16.46
N ARG A 296 -12.47 7.00 -15.56
CA ARG A 296 -12.50 7.69 -14.25
C ARG A 296 -11.10 8.01 -13.76
N LEU A 297 -11.03 8.97 -12.84
CA LEU A 297 -9.83 9.43 -12.15
C LEU A 297 -10.10 9.53 -10.66
N MET A 298 -9.05 9.46 -9.84
CA MET A 298 -9.11 9.95 -8.47
C MET A 298 -8.89 11.46 -8.48
N SER A 299 -9.73 12.22 -7.77
CA SER A 299 -9.62 13.67 -7.67
C SER A 299 -9.57 14.15 -6.24
N GLY A 300 -8.90 15.27 -6.02
CA GLY A 300 -8.87 15.95 -4.73
C GLY A 300 -8.51 17.42 -4.91
N ALA A 301 -9.23 18.30 -4.24
CA ALA A 301 -9.01 19.74 -4.31
C ALA A 301 -9.50 20.44 -3.05
N GLU A 302 -8.78 21.47 -2.62
CA GLU A 302 -9.30 22.43 -1.63
C GLU A 302 -10.16 23.50 -2.34
N VAL A 303 -11.27 23.88 -1.73
CA VAL A 303 -12.05 25.03 -2.16
C VAL A 303 -12.01 26.09 -1.07
N TRP A 304 -11.57 27.27 -1.44
CA TRP A 304 -11.38 28.41 -0.55
C TRP A 304 -12.37 29.51 -0.85
N GLY A 305 -12.80 30.23 0.18
CA GLY A 305 -13.60 31.44 0.09
C GLY A 305 -13.22 32.42 1.18
N THR A 306 -13.50 33.71 0.96
CA THR A 306 -13.33 34.77 1.96
C THR A 306 -14.70 35.33 2.32
N SER A 307 -15.05 35.27 3.59
CA SER A 307 -16.33 35.83 4.08
C SER A 307 -16.32 37.35 4.06
N LYS A 308 -17.53 37.96 4.14
CA LYS A 308 -17.70 39.42 4.10
C LYS A 308 -16.97 40.18 5.22
N ASP A 309 -16.66 39.52 6.32
CA ASP A 309 -15.88 40.02 7.45
C ASP A 309 -14.36 39.67 7.38
N GLY A 310 -13.93 39.08 6.26
CA GLY A 310 -12.52 38.80 5.97
C GLY A 310 -11.99 37.46 6.49
N HIS A 311 -12.82 36.63 7.12
CA HIS A 311 -12.43 35.29 7.51
C HIS A 311 -12.32 34.39 6.28
N LYS A 312 -11.37 33.44 6.30
CA LYS A 312 -11.20 32.44 5.25
C LYS A 312 -11.91 31.16 5.64
N ALA A 313 -12.77 30.67 4.76
CA ALA A 313 -13.38 29.35 4.86
C ALA A 313 -12.77 28.42 3.80
N ARG A 314 -12.70 27.15 4.10
CA ARG A 314 -12.23 26.13 3.17
C ARG A 314 -12.90 24.79 3.43
N CYS A 315 -13.01 23.99 2.38
CA CYS A 315 -13.33 22.57 2.44
C CYS A 315 -12.49 21.82 1.42
N TRP A 316 -12.46 20.51 1.52
CA TRP A 316 -11.90 19.64 0.50
C TRP A 316 -13.04 18.94 -0.24
N ILE A 317 -12.89 18.77 -1.56
CA ILE A 317 -13.80 18.03 -2.43
C ILE A 317 -13.02 17.05 -3.28
N GLY A 318 -13.60 15.88 -3.59
CA GLY A 318 -12.91 14.91 -4.43
C GLY A 318 -13.59 13.54 -4.48
N GLY A 319 -12.78 12.50 -4.58
CA GLY A 319 -13.16 11.11 -4.73
C GLY A 319 -13.03 10.61 -6.16
N VAL A 320 -13.66 9.48 -6.46
CA VAL A 320 -13.66 8.90 -7.80
C VAL A 320 -14.50 9.76 -8.73
N THR A 321 -13.89 10.26 -9.78
CA THR A 321 -14.50 11.21 -10.72
C THR A 321 -14.60 10.58 -12.11
N PRO A 322 -15.82 10.26 -12.58
CA PRO A 322 -16.05 9.74 -13.92
C PRO A 322 -15.68 10.75 -15.00
N ILE A 323 -15.07 10.26 -16.09
CA ILE A 323 -14.75 11.05 -17.27
C ILE A 323 -15.84 10.87 -18.31
N LYS A 324 -16.47 11.98 -18.70
CA LYS A 324 -17.50 12.01 -19.74
C LYS A 324 -17.23 13.14 -20.71
N ASN A 325 -17.28 12.86 -22.01
CA ASN A 325 -17.06 13.86 -23.06
C ASN A 325 -15.75 14.65 -22.86
N ASN A 326 -14.69 13.98 -22.48
CA ASN A 326 -13.37 14.58 -22.20
C ASN A 326 -13.41 15.68 -21.10
N SER A 327 -14.22 15.45 -20.09
CA SER A 327 -14.31 16.32 -18.90
C SER A 327 -14.52 15.53 -17.62
N ALA A 328 -14.06 16.08 -16.51
CA ALA A 328 -14.26 15.60 -15.16
C ALA A 328 -15.19 16.53 -14.39
N THR A 329 -16.02 15.98 -13.50
CA THR A 329 -17.00 16.77 -12.76
C THR A 329 -16.80 16.61 -11.26
N LEU A 330 -16.59 17.73 -10.56
CA LEU A 330 -16.55 17.83 -9.11
C LEU A 330 -17.85 18.44 -8.59
N LEU A 331 -18.30 18.00 -7.43
CA LEU A 331 -19.46 18.56 -6.76
C LEU A 331 -19.03 19.39 -5.55
N LEU A 332 -19.55 20.60 -5.43
CA LEU A 332 -19.36 21.48 -4.28
C LEU A 332 -20.69 21.75 -3.59
N ASP A 333 -20.78 21.39 -2.31
CA ASP A 333 -21.86 21.89 -1.44
C ASP A 333 -21.45 23.25 -0.88
N THR A 334 -22.17 24.29 -1.27
CA THR A 334 -21.81 25.68 -0.94
C THR A 334 -22.09 26.06 0.52
N ARG A 335 -22.76 25.19 1.30
CA ARG A 335 -22.87 25.36 2.75
C ARG A 335 -21.52 25.33 3.47
N TRP A 336 -20.52 24.65 2.93
CA TRP A 336 -19.15 24.71 3.45
C TRP A 336 -18.55 26.12 3.43
N LEU A 337 -19.02 26.95 2.48
CA LEU A 337 -18.52 28.30 2.22
C LEU A 337 -19.58 29.38 2.52
N HIS A 338 -20.54 29.07 3.38
CA HIS A 338 -21.63 30.00 3.71
C HIS A 338 -21.07 31.37 4.13
N ASN A 339 -21.77 32.44 3.76
CA ASN A 339 -21.36 33.84 3.98
C ASN A 339 -20.06 34.30 3.26
N CYS A 340 -19.45 33.49 2.41
CA CYS A 340 -18.33 33.95 1.60
C CYS A 340 -18.77 34.85 0.44
N ASP A 341 -17.89 35.77 0.04
CA ASP A 341 -18.06 36.53 -1.19
C ASP A 341 -17.94 35.59 -2.41
N PRO A 342 -18.97 35.46 -3.25
CA PRO A 342 -18.91 34.60 -4.44
C PRO A 342 -17.73 34.89 -5.37
N ASN A 343 -17.23 36.13 -5.41
CA ASN A 343 -16.07 36.49 -6.25
C ASN A 343 -14.72 36.08 -5.63
N SER A 344 -14.73 35.61 -4.38
CA SER A 344 -13.52 35.15 -3.69
C SER A 344 -13.30 33.65 -3.75
N ILE A 345 -14.18 32.91 -4.43
CA ILE A 345 -14.13 31.45 -4.44
C ILE A 345 -13.10 30.96 -5.43
N GLU A 346 -12.26 30.04 -4.99
CA GLU A 346 -11.23 29.41 -5.82
C GLU A 346 -10.96 27.96 -5.41
N ILE A 347 -10.62 27.14 -6.37
CA ILE A 347 -10.02 25.83 -6.16
C ILE A 347 -8.52 26.03 -5.93
N ARG A 348 -7.97 25.30 -4.97
CA ARG A 348 -6.52 25.21 -4.73
C ARG A 348 -6.07 23.76 -4.66
N SER A 349 -4.80 23.53 -4.96
CA SER A 349 -4.15 22.23 -4.83
C SER A 349 -4.95 21.10 -5.51
N LEU A 350 -5.55 21.38 -6.69
CA LEU A 350 -6.25 20.35 -7.45
C LEU A 350 -5.27 19.27 -7.89
N ARG A 351 -5.59 18.02 -7.55
CA ARG A 351 -4.90 16.83 -8.01
C ARG A 351 -5.89 15.94 -8.76
N LEU A 352 -5.50 15.48 -9.93
CA LEU A 352 -6.15 14.41 -10.66
C LEU A 352 -5.13 13.28 -10.80
N ALA A 353 -5.49 12.08 -10.38
CA ALA A 353 -4.56 10.94 -10.34
C ALA A 353 -5.16 9.73 -11.06
N ASP A 354 -4.31 8.81 -11.45
CA ASP A 354 -4.76 7.48 -11.87
C ASP A 354 -5.49 6.78 -10.73
N ILE A 355 -6.51 6.00 -11.06
CA ILE A 355 -7.37 5.36 -10.06
C ILE A 355 -6.74 4.11 -9.44
N ASN A 356 -5.77 3.50 -10.10
CA ASN A 356 -5.13 2.26 -9.66
C ASN A 356 -3.77 2.51 -8.99
N THR A 357 -3.00 3.47 -9.48
CA THR A 357 -1.67 3.79 -8.94
C THR A 357 -1.65 5.02 -8.04
N PHE A 358 -2.72 5.84 -8.07
CA PHE A 358 -2.83 7.14 -7.42
C PHE A 358 -1.73 8.15 -7.82
N ILE A 359 -0.97 7.83 -8.88
CA ILE A 359 0.04 8.74 -9.45
C ILE A 359 -0.65 9.99 -9.99
N PRO A 360 -0.20 11.20 -9.58
CA PRO A 360 -0.78 12.45 -10.07
C PRO A 360 -0.59 12.60 -11.59
N LEU A 361 -1.69 12.72 -12.32
CA LEU A 361 -1.73 12.95 -13.76
C LEU A 361 -1.87 14.43 -14.11
N ALA A 362 -2.42 15.22 -13.19
CA ALA A 362 -2.47 16.67 -13.27
C ALA A 362 -2.43 17.29 -11.88
N ARG A 363 -1.73 18.41 -11.76
CA ARG A 363 -1.70 19.26 -10.57
C ARG A 363 -1.96 20.71 -10.99
N VAL A 364 -2.90 21.38 -10.34
CA VAL A 364 -3.20 22.79 -10.59
C VAL A 364 -3.24 23.54 -9.27
N ASN A 365 -2.38 24.53 -9.12
CA ASN A 365 -2.23 25.26 -7.87
C ASN A 365 -3.47 26.10 -7.52
N GLN A 366 -4.11 26.72 -8.53
CA GLN A 366 -5.22 27.65 -8.31
C GLN A 366 -6.11 27.76 -9.54
N ILE A 367 -7.43 27.74 -9.35
CA ILE A 367 -8.45 28.00 -10.37
C ILE A 367 -9.50 28.92 -9.73
N PRO A 368 -9.65 30.18 -10.17
CA PRO A 368 -10.74 31.03 -9.70
C PRO A 368 -12.07 30.50 -10.24
N LEU A 369 -13.09 30.50 -9.38
CA LEU A 369 -14.44 30.10 -9.75
C LEU A 369 -15.32 31.37 -9.89
N HIS A 370 -15.93 31.51 -11.05
CA HIS A 370 -16.84 32.62 -11.34
C HIS A 370 -18.28 32.10 -11.43
N ASP A 371 -19.23 32.98 -11.17
CA ASP A 371 -20.65 32.68 -11.28
C ASP A 371 -21.18 31.55 -10.35
N ILE A 372 -20.46 31.32 -9.24
CA ILE A 372 -20.90 30.36 -8.22
C ILE A 372 -21.92 31.00 -7.28
N HIS A 373 -23.01 30.27 -7.03
CA HIS A 373 -24.01 30.71 -6.04
C HIS A 373 -23.60 30.22 -4.64
N ILE A 374 -23.35 31.14 -3.72
CA ILE A 374 -23.05 30.85 -2.33
C ILE A 374 -24.30 31.08 -1.48
N THR A 375 -24.67 30.08 -0.68
CA THR A 375 -25.76 30.17 0.26
C THR A 375 -25.34 30.93 1.52
N ASP A 376 -26.30 31.71 2.10
CA ASP A 376 -26.13 32.33 3.43
C ASP A 376 -26.52 31.36 4.57
N ILE A 377 -26.96 30.15 4.25
CA ILE A 377 -27.43 29.17 5.23
C ILE A 377 -26.23 28.39 5.78
N ALA A 378 -26.00 28.52 7.09
CA ALA A 378 -25.03 27.73 7.79
C ALA A 378 -25.43 26.24 7.84
N PRO A 379 -24.49 25.29 7.70
CA PRO A 379 -24.82 23.87 7.84
C PRO A 379 -25.24 23.56 9.27
N SER A 380 -26.22 22.66 9.42
CA SER A 380 -26.56 22.07 10.70
C SER A 380 -25.81 20.75 10.91
N PRO A 381 -25.69 20.23 12.15
CA PRO A 381 -25.12 18.91 12.38
C PRO A 381 -25.81 17.77 11.62
N ASN A 382 -27.11 17.93 11.31
CA ASN A 382 -27.86 16.94 10.55
C ASN A 382 -27.55 16.95 9.04
N ASP A 383 -26.94 18.02 8.53
CA ASP A 383 -26.58 18.16 7.13
C ASP A 383 -25.19 17.56 6.85
N MET A 384 -24.37 17.34 7.89
CA MET A 384 -22.96 16.97 7.75
C MET A 384 -22.74 15.71 6.91
N LEU A 385 -23.52 14.66 7.16
CA LEU A 385 -23.38 13.41 6.40
C LEU A 385 -23.68 13.62 4.90
N GLU A 386 -24.74 14.38 4.60
CA GLU A 386 -25.09 14.73 3.21
C GLU A 386 -23.99 15.55 2.55
N MET A 387 -23.44 16.51 3.27
CA MET A 387 -22.35 17.37 2.76
C MET A 387 -21.04 16.60 2.55
N GLN A 388 -20.74 15.62 3.40
CA GLN A 388 -19.52 14.82 3.34
C GLN A 388 -19.55 13.75 2.24
N MET A 389 -20.72 13.13 2.01
CA MET A 389 -20.88 12.03 1.04
C MET A 389 -21.53 12.48 -0.27
N GLY A 390 -21.87 13.75 -0.41
CA GLY A 390 -22.58 14.30 -1.57
C GLY A 390 -24.10 14.22 -1.45
N THR A 391 -24.79 13.97 -2.53
CA THR A 391 -26.23 14.28 -2.69
C THR A 391 -27.20 13.33 -2.04
N VAL A 392 -26.75 12.29 -1.36
CA VAL A 392 -27.64 11.22 -0.93
C VAL A 392 -27.72 11.17 0.59
N THR A 393 -28.87 11.57 1.13
CA THR A 393 -29.20 11.21 2.50
C THR A 393 -29.81 9.80 2.50
N ASN A 394 -29.47 8.99 3.48
CA ASN A 394 -30.08 7.66 3.70
C ASN A 394 -31.63 7.70 3.74
N ARG A 395 -32.19 8.87 3.91
CA ARG A 395 -33.64 9.07 4.05
C ARG A 395 -34.35 9.38 2.74
N ASN A 396 -33.62 9.88 1.73
CA ASN A 396 -34.23 10.45 0.52
C ASN A 396 -33.72 9.81 -0.79
N VAL A 397 -32.89 8.78 -0.73
CA VAL A 397 -32.49 8.02 -1.92
C VAL A 397 -33.73 7.29 -2.42
N THR A 398 -34.25 7.74 -3.53
CA THR A 398 -35.34 7.02 -4.20
C THR A 398 -34.77 6.15 -5.30
N ALA A 399 -35.41 5.02 -5.53
CA ALA A 399 -35.10 4.13 -6.66
C ALA A 399 -35.15 4.84 -8.02
N ARG A 400 -35.76 6.02 -8.09
CA ARG A 400 -35.87 6.87 -9.28
C ARG A 400 -34.62 7.70 -9.51
N GLU A 401 -33.95 8.17 -8.45
CA GLU A 401 -32.75 8.99 -8.54
C GLU A 401 -31.50 8.10 -8.71
N TYR A 402 -31.52 6.95 -8.05
CA TYR A 402 -30.44 5.96 -8.14
C TYR A 402 -31.03 4.54 -8.25
N PRO A 403 -31.59 4.19 -9.40
CA PRO A 403 -32.33 2.91 -9.57
C PRO A 403 -31.48 1.67 -9.32
N ASN A 404 -30.15 1.80 -9.39
CA ASN A 404 -29.20 0.71 -9.12
C ASN A 404 -28.70 0.71 -7.66
N LEU A 405 -28.92 1.77 -6.87
CA LEU A 405 -28.47 1.89 -5.47
C LEU A 405 -29.45 1.29 -4.49
N ILE A 406 -30.74 1.34 -4.80
CA ILE A 406 -31.79 0.68 -4.04
C ILE A 406 -32.44 -0.32 -5.00
N PRO A 407 -31.90 -1.53 -5.13
CA PRO A 407 -32.62 -2.57 -5.84
C PRO A 407 -33.96 -2.76 -5.16
N ASP A 408 -35.01 -3.01 -5.95
CA ASP A 408 -36.28 -3.54 -5.43
C ASP A 408 -36.02 -4.97 -4.91
N ARG A 409 -35.40 -5.03 -3.72
CA ARG A 409 -34.85 -6.25 -3.11
C ARG A 409 -35.89 -6.94 -2.23
N SER A 410 -37.15 -6.90 -2.62
CA SER A 410 -38.24 -7.39 -1.77
C SER A 410 -38.28 -8.90 -1.59
N SER A 411 -37.52 -9.73 -2.36
CA SER A 411 -37.73 -11.17 -2.26
C SER A 411 -36.61 -12.12 -2.73
N GLN A 412 -35.52 -11.65 -3.32
CA GLN A 412 -34.52 -12.55 -3.89
C GLN A 412 -33.14 -12.52 -3.21
N TYR A 413 -32.88 -11.55 -2.32
CA TYR A 413 -31.55 -11.33 -1.80
C TYR A 413 -31.50 -11.57 -0.28
N GLY A 414 -30.35 -12.05 0.19
CA GLY A 414 -30.05 -12.21 1.61
C GLY A 414 -30.32 -10.93 2.42
N GLY A 415 -30.47 -11.05 3.71
CA GLY A 415 -30.83 -9.93 4.60
C GLY A 415 -29.70 -8.91 4.78
N HIS A 416 -29.51 -8.54 6.01
CA HIS A 416 -28.43 -7.69 6.48
C HIS A 416 -27.24 -8.59 6.86
N ASN A 417 -26.08 -8.40 6.25
CA ASN A 417 -24.98 -9.36 6.35
C ASN A 417 -23.70 -8.74 6.93
N LEU A 418 -22.87 -9.58 7.50
CA LEU A 418 -21.46 -9.32 7.67
C LEU A 418 -20.71 -9.97 6.50
N MET A 419 -19.84 -9.23 5.82
CA MET A 419 -19.00 -9.75 4.75
C MET A 419 -17.58 -9.95 5.26
N LEU A 420 -17.07 -11.17 5.14
CA LEU A 420 -15.68 -11.54 5.42
C LEU A 420 -14.89 -11.43 4.10
N VAL A 421 -13.85 -10.63 4.09
CA VAL A 421 -13.06 -10.34 2.88
C VAL A 421 -11.61 -10.76 3.12
N HIS A 422 -11.08 -11.57 2.23
CA HIS A 422 -9.70 -12.04 2.25
C HIS A 422 -8.69 -10.97 1.79
N GLY A 423 -7.40 -11.31 1.84
CA GLY A 423 -6.29 -10.45 1.44
C GLY A 423 -5.88 -10.56 -0.03
N TYR A 424 -4.70 -10.02 -0.32
CA TYR A 424 -4.01 -10.14 -1.61
C TYR A 424 -3.55 -11.58 -1.82
N CYS A 425 -3.72 -12.10 -3.05
CA CYS A 425 -3.19 -13.39 -3.48
C CYS A 425 -3.62 -14.60 -2.61
N GLU A 426 -4.75 -14.51 -1.93
CA GLU A 426 -5.29 -15.59 -1.10
C GLU A 426 -5.67 -16.81 -1.94
N ASP A 427 -5.45 -18.03 -1.45
CA ASP A 427 -5.72 -19.28 -2.15
C ASP A 427 -6.95 -20.05 -1.64
N GLY A 428 -7.61 -19.58 -0.58
CA GLY A 428 -8.83 -20.16 -0.01
C GLY A 428 -9.07 -19.72 1.42
N ASP A 429 -9.96 -20.35 2.09
CA ASP A 429 -10.46 -20.31 3.48
C ASP A 429 -9.73 -19.35 4.46
N ALA A 430 -9.57 -18.05 4.11
CA ALA A 430 -8.89 -17.07 4.96
C ALA A 430 -9.56 -16.92 6.35
N TRP A 431 -10.86 -17.21 6.43
CA TRP A 431 -11.63 -17.01 7.63
C TRP A 431 -12.23 -18.32 8.19
N PRO A 432 -12.01 -18.66 9.46
CA PRO A 432 -12.69 -19.78 10.11
C PRO A 432 -14.16 -19.44 10.33
N THR A 433 -15.01 -19.76 9.36
CA THR A 433 -16.44 -19.41 9.35
C THR A 433 -17.21 -19.85 10.59
N GLY A 434 -16.76 -20.92 11.27
CA GLY A 434 -17.32 -21.35 12.56
C GLY A 434 -17.15 -20.36 13.73
N HIS A 435 -16.40 -19.27 13.54
CA HIS A 435 -16.23 -18.19 14.53
C HIS A 435 -17.31 -17.10 14.42
N PHE A 436 -18.15 -17.15 13.38
CA PHE A 436 -19.13 -16.11 13.09
C PHE A 436 -20.55 -16.67 13.20
N ASP A 437 -21.43 -15.90 13.85
CA ASP A 437 -22.84 -16.23 14.04
C ASP A 437 -23.73 -15.27 13.26
N GLY A 438 -24.94 -15.69 12.96
CA GLY A 438 -25.94 -14.89 12.25
C GLY A 438 -25.72 -14.88 10.74
N ASP A 439 -26.21 -13.82 10.10
CA ASP A 439 -26.11 -13.68 8.65
C ASP A 439 -24.74 -13.12 8.28
N PHE A 440 -23.85 -13.94 7.76
CA PHE A 440 -22.57 -13.53 7.18
C PHE A 440 -22.38 -14.14 5.79
N ALA A 441 -21.47 -13.58 5.01
CA ALA A 441 -21.07 -14.06 3.71
C ALA A 441 -19.55 -13.94 3.58
N GLU A 442 -18.94 -14.96 3.04
CA GLU A 442 -17.53 -14.97 2.69
C GLU A 442 -17.37 -14.57 1.23
N TYR A 443 -16.54 -13.56 1.01
CA TYR A 443 -16.16 -13.13 -0.32
C TYR A 443 -14.83 -13.79 -0.69
N GLU A 444 -14.81 -14.47 -1.82
CA GLU A 444 -13.64 -15.17 -2.35
C GLU A 444 -13.40 -14.77 -3.81
N ASN A 445 -12.20 -14.33 -4.10
CA ASN A 445 -11.64 -14.20 -5.44
C ASN A 445 -10.17 -14.61 -5.38
N LEU A 446 -9.92 -15.89 -5.54
CA LEU A 446 -8.63 -16.51 -5.29
C LEU A 446 -7.56 -16.01 -6.26
N TYR A 447 -6.32 -15.88 -5.77
CA TYR A 447 -5.14 -15.44 -6.54
C TYR A 447 -5.30 -14.07 -7.21
N GLN A 448 -6.15 -13.20 -6.68
CA GLN A 448 -6.34 -11.87 -7.23
C GLN A 448 -5.11 -10.96 -6.99
N ASN A 449 -4.77 -10.16 -8.02
CA ASN A 449 -3.83 -9.05 -7.94
C ASN A 449 -4.52 -7.77 -8.42
N PHE A 450 -5.49 -7.32 -7.65
CA PHE A 450 -6.26 -6.13 -7.94
C PHE A 450 -5.67 -4.90 -7.26
N SER A 451 -5.78 -3.74 -7.90
CA SER A 451 -5.65 -2.47 -7.19
C SER A 451 -6.76 -2.32 -6.14
N HIS A 452 -6.59 -1.40 -5.19
CA HIS A 452 -7.63 -1.14 -4.18
C HIS A 452 -8.97 -0.80 -4.82
N ASP A 453 -8.98 -0.07 -5.94
CA ASP A 453 -10.20 0.27 -6.67
C ASP A 453 -10.83 -0.93 -7.36
N GLN A 454 -10.04 -1.75 -8.06
CA GLN A 454 -10.52 -2.97 -8.71
C GLN A 454 -11.11 -3.94 -7.67
N PHE A 455 -10.43 -4.12 -6.55
CA PHE A 455 -10.88 -4.99 -5.49
C PHE A 455 -12.17 -4.46 -4.83
N ALA A 456 -12.25 -3.16 -4.58
CA ALA A 456 -13.45 -2.50 -4.06
C ALA A 456 -14.67 -2.72 -4.98
N LEU A 457 -14.48 -2.63 -6.30
CA LEU A 457 -15.55 -2.86 -7.28
C LEU A 457 -15.98 -4.32 -7.35
N ASP A 458 -15.05 -5.24 -7.17
CA ASP A 458 -15.38 -6.67 -7.13
C ASP A 458 -16.16 -7.02 -5.86
N ILE A 459 -15.75 -6.50 -4.70
CA ILE A 459 -16.52 -6.56 -3.44
C ILE A 459 -17.91 -5.91 -3.62
N TRP A 460 -17.99 -4.77 -4.31
CA TRP A 460 -19.27 -4.12 -4.61
C TRP A 460 -20.19 -5.00 -5.42
N SER A 461 -19.64 -5.65 -6.47
CA SER A 461 -20.37 -6.56 -7.34
C SER A 461 -20.95 -7.75 -6.56
N TYR A 462 -20.12 -8.40 -5.76
CA TYR A 462 -20.53 -9.48 -4.88
C TYR A 462 -21.57 -9.01 -3.85
N GLY A 463 -21.31 -7.90 -3.17
CA GLY A 463 -22.19 -7.29 -2.16
C GLY A 463 -23.54 -6.82 -2.68
N SER A 464 -23.66 -6.66 -4.03
CA SER A 464 -24.91 -6.23 -4.66
C SER A 464 -26.10 -7.18 -4.42
N GLN A 465 -25.84 -8.42 -4.03
CA GLN A 465 -26.85 -9.40 -3.66
C GLN A 465 -27.46 -9.22 -2.26
N PHE A 466 -26.89 -8.35 -1.41
CA PHE A 466 -27.33 -8.12 -0.03
C PHE A 466 -28.05 -6.76 0.08
N LYS A 467 -28.96 -6.62 1.03
CA LYS A 467 -29.62 -5.34 1.32
C LYS A 467 -28.67 -4.33 1.93
N SER A 468 -27.90 -4.78 2.90
CA SER A 468 -26.82 -4.05 3.55
C SER A 468 -25.77 -5.03 4.03
N TYR A 469 -24.55 -4.54 4.25
CA TYR A 469 -23.47 -5.32 4.82
C TYR A 469 -22.43 -4.39 5.45
N SER A 470 -21.70 -4.93 6.43
CA SER A 470 -20.43 -4.39 6.89
C SER A 470 -19.30 -5.29 6.41
N ILE A 471 -18.06 -4.84 6.56
CA ILE A 471 -16.87 -5.59 6.15
C ILE A 471 -15.98 -5.89 7.36
N ILE A 472 -15.54 -7.13 7.47
CA ILE A 472 -14.31 -7.52 8.16
C ILE A 472 -13.33 -7.89 7.07
N GLY A 473 -12.28 -7.08 6.89
CA GLY A 473 -11.26 -7.26 5.85
C GLY A 473 -9.92 -7.65 6.47
N HIS A 474 -9.32 -8.71 5.94
CA HIS A 474 -7.96 -9.10 6.22
C HIS A 474 -7.01 -8.50 5.18
N SER A 475 -5.84 -8.03 5.60
CA SER A 475 -4.81 -7.55 4.68
C SER A 475 -5.37 -6.52 3.68
N GLN A 476 -5.09 -6.62 2.38
CA GLN A 476 -5.61 -5.73 1.34
C GLN A 476 -7.15 -5.63 1.31
N GLY A 477 -7.86 -6.67 1.77
CA GLY A 477 -9.33 -6.63 1.84
C GLY A 477 -9.87 -5.52 2.74
N GLY A 478 -9.12 -5.11 3.76
CA GLY A 478 -9.46 -3.95 4.57
C GLY A 478 -9.26 -2.61 3.86
N ASN A 479 -8.18 -2.46 3.08
CA ASN A 479 -7.96 -1.29 2.22
C ASN A 479 -9.09 -1.16 1.20
N ALA A 480 -9.42 -2.25 0.50
CA ALA A 480 -10.49 -2.29 -0.51
C ALA A 480 -11.86 -1.99 0.09
N GLY A 481 -12.16 -2.53 1.30
CA GLY A 481 -13.38 -2.23 2.03
C GLY A 481 -13.52 -0.76 2.39
N LEU A 482 -12.45 -0.14 2.87
CA LEU A 482 -12.42 1.30 3.17
C LEU A 482 -12.52 2.14 1.90
N HIS A 483 -11.83 1.75 0.83
CA HIS A 483 -11.93 2.41 -0.47
C HIS A 483 -13.36 2.38 -1.00
N LEU A 484 -14.01 1.21 -0.95
CA LEU A 484 -15.42 1.05 -1.32
C LEU A 484 -16.32 1.98 -0.50
N PHE A 485 -16.16 1.97 0.82
CA PHE A 485 -16.97 2.83 1.70
C PHE A 485 -16.73 4.32 1.46
N ALA A 486 -15.49 4.73 1.23
CA ALA A 486 -15.15 6.12 1.02
C ALA A 486 -15.72 6.68 -0.30
N PHE A 487 -15.68 5.91 -1.40
CA PHE A 487 -15.85 6.47 -2.74
C PHE A 487 -17.06 5.96 -3.52
N TYR A 488 -17.67 4.84 -3.11
CA TYR A 488 -18.77 4.23 -3.82
C TYR A 488 -19.98 4.02 -2.94
N TRP A 489 -21.18 4.25 -3.48
CA TRP A 489 -22.40 3.87 -2.81
C TRP A 489 -22.57 2.35 -2.83
N SER A 490 -22.72 1.75 -1.67
CA SER A 490 -22.77 0.30 -1.52
C SER A 490 -23.69 -0.13 -0.38
N GLY A 491 -23.83 -1.43 -0.16
CA GLY A 491 -24.57 -1.96 1.01
C GLY A 491 -24.00 -1.51 2.35
N ILE A 492 -22.74 -1.08 2.41
CA ILE A 492 -22.10 -0.58 3.64
C ILE A 492 -22.80 0.71 4.14
N ASP A 493 -23.25 1.56 3.24
CA ASP A 493 -23.91 2.82 3.61
C ASP A 493 -25.23 2.61 4.33
N TRP A 494 -25.93 1.52 4.01
CA TRP A 494 -27.21 1.16 4.61
C TRP A 494 -27.12 0.21 5.79
N SER A 495 -25.93 -0.27 6.12
CA SER A 495 -25.74 -1.09 7.32
C SER A 495 -25.97 -0.26 8.59
N THR A 496 -26.58 -0.89 9.57
CA THR A 496 -26.88 -0.28 10.87
C THR A 496 -26.17 -1.06 11.97
N GLY A 497 -25.53 -0.35 12.88
CA GLY A 497 -24.72 -0.95 13.95
C GLY A 497 -23.50 -0.11 14.26
N SER A 498 -22.58 -0.64 15.07
CA SER A 498 -21.48 0.15 15.59
C SER A 498 -20.28 0.21 14.66
N ARG A 499 -19.97 -0.87 13.92
CA ARG A 499 -18.73 -0.94 13.13
C ARG A 499 -19.01 -1.32 11.69
N LYS A 500 -18.70 -0.41 10.75
CA LYS A 500 -18.91 -0.64 9.32
C LYS A 500 -17.71 -1.30 8.66
N ILE A 501 -16.51 -0.85 8.98
CA ILE A 501 -15.25 -1.41 8.46
C ILE A 501 -14.41 -1.88 9.64
N GLN A 502 -14.07 -3.14 9.65
CA GLN A 502 -13.18 -3.75 10.62
C GLN A 502 -11.98 -4.35 9.87
N ALA A 503 -10.79 -3.89 10.19
CA ALA A 503 -9.57 -4.11 9.44
C ALA A 503 -8.56 -4.89 10.29
N LEU A 504 -8.12 -6.04 9.80
CA LEU A 504 -7.20 -6.92 10.50
C LEU A 504 -5.90 -7.10 9.70
N GLY A 505 -4.76 -6.69 10.29
CA GLY A 505 -3.45 -6.79 9.65
C GLY A 505 -3.38 -6.05 8.30
N VAL A 506 -4.08 -4.92 8.18
CA VAL A 506 -4.22 -4.18 6.92
C VAL A 506 -3.03 -3.26 6.72
N PRO A 507 -2.32 -3.31 5.58
CA PRO A 507 -1.18 -2.43 5.30
C PRO A 507 -1.63 -1.02 4.90
N PHE A 508 -2.24 -0.26 5.81
CA PHE A 508 -2.65 1.13 5.56
C PHE A 508 -1.47 2.06 5.26
N GLY A 509 -0.31 1.79 5.86
CA GLY A 509 0.94 2.48 5.59
C GLY A 509 1.82 1.80 4.55
N GLY A 510 1.35 0.70 3.96
CA GLY A 510 2.11 -0.11 3.01
C GLY A 510 2.96 -1.19 3.67
N THR A 511 3.60 -1.98 2.84
CA THR A 511 4.58 -2.99 3.23
C THR A 511 5.72 -3.04 2.21
N PRO A 512 6.98 -3.23 2.63
CA PRO A 512 8.09 -3.37 1.69
C PRO A 512 7.96 -4.64 0.84
N LEU A 513 7.21 -5.63 1.33
CA LEU A 513 6.99 -6.88 0.62
C LEU A 513 6.20 -6.69 -0.68
N ALA A 514 5.30 -5.70 -0.75
CA ALA A 514 4.51 -5.42 -1.95
C ALA A 514 5.33 -4.97 -3.17
N GLY A 515 6.54 -4.46 -2.94
CA GLY A 515 7.43 -3.95 -3.99
C GLY A 515 8.73 -4.74 -4.14
N SER A 516 9.38 -5.09 -3.01
CA SER A 516 10.69 -5.79 -3.04
C SER A 516 10.58 -7.24 -3.46
N ILE A 517 9.42 -7.86 -3.28
CA ILE A 517 9.19 -9.25 -3.65
C ILE A 517 9.29 -9.48 -5.17
N ALA A 518 9.06 -8.50 -6.01
CA ALA A 518 9.20 -8.71 -7.46
C ALA A 518 10.60 -9.20 -7.87
N ASP A 519 11.67 -8.72 -7.20
CA ASP A 519 13.04 -9.24 -7.37
C ASP A 519 13.28 -10.59 -6.67
N LEU A 520 12.46 -10.90 -5.67
CA LEU A 520 12.51 -12.15 -4.90
C LEU A 520 11.36 -13.10 -5.30
N ALA A 521 10.31 -12.60 -5.97
CA ALA A 521 9.10 -13.35 -6.33
C ALA A 521 9.39 -14.54 -7.24
N GLU A 522 10.33 -14.37 -8.18
CA GLU A 522 10.78 -15.47 -9.05
C GLU A 522 11.39 -16.61 -8.23
N VAL A 523 12.08 -16.25 -7.14
CA VAL A 523 12.74 -17.19 -6.22
C VAL A 523 11.73 -17.81 -5.25
N PHE A 524 10.74 -17.03 -4.80
CA PHE A 524 9.75 -17.48 -3.82
C PHE A 524 8.46 -18.02 -4.43
N GLY A 525 8.36 -18.04 -5.78
CA GLY A 525 7.21 -18.58 -6.49
C GLY A 525 5.91 -17.81 -6.29
N ILE A 526 5.98 -16.52 -5.95
CA ILE A 526 4.80 -15.67 -5.77
C ILE A 526 4.16 -15.43 -7.13
N GLN A 527 3.02 -16.07 -7.39
CA GLN A 527 2.37 -16.05 -8.69
C GLN A 527 1.56 -14.78 -8.99
N CYS A 528 1.25 -13.98 -7.97
CA CYS A 528 0.36 -12.84 -8.14
C CYS A 528 1.07 -11.54 -8.56
N GLY A 529 2.38 -11.48 -8.50
CA GLY A 529 3.17 -10.32 -8.93
C GLY A 529 3.22 -9.18 -7.90
N SER A 530 3.68 -8.00 -8.32
CA SER A 530 3.74 -6.81 -7.49
C SER A 530 2.40 -6.10 -7.40
N ASN A 531 2.14 -5.40 -6.29
CA ASN A 531 0.97 -4.56 -6.12
C ASN A 531 1.40 -3.18 -5.60
N TYR A 532 1.36 -2.17 -6.47
CA TYR A 532 1.86 -0.84 -6.15
C TYR A 532 1.08 -0.15 -5.03
N ASP A 533 -0.24 -0.37 -4.94
CA ASP A 533 -1.10 0.24 -3.93
C ASP A 533 -0.71 -0.11 -2.50
N MET A 534 -0.10 -1.27 -2.32
CA MET A 534 0.35 -1.75 -1.02
C MET A 534 1.82 -1.39 -0.71
N THR A 535 2.55 -0.75 -1.62
CA THR A 535 3.88 -0.21 -1.31
C THR A 535 3.76 0.99 -0.39
N TYR A 536 4.85 1.43 0.25
CA TYR A 536 4.83 2.64 1.09
C TYR A 536 4.36 3.88 0.33
N ASP A 537 4.85 4.07 -0.90
CA ASP A 537 4.46 5.21 -1.75
C ASP A 537 3.01 5.11 -2.22
N GLY A 538 2.60 3.95 -2.72
CA GLY A 538 1.24 3.71 -3.21
C GLY A 538 0.19 3.85 -2.11
N SER A 539 0.44 3.26 -0.93
CA SER A 539 -0.44 3.38 0.23
C SER A 539 -0.54 4.81 0.75
N ALA A 540 0.58 5.56 0.78
CA ALA A 540 0.57 6.96 1.19
C ALA A 540 -0.24 7.83 0.21
N LEU A 541 -0.05 7.63 -1.10
CA LEU A 541 -0.82 8.30 -2.13
C LEU A 541 -2.31 8.00 -2.00
N TRP A 542 -2.69 6.71 -1.88
CA TRP A 542 -4.07 6.28 -1.67
C TRP A 542 -4.68 6.90 -0.41
N ALA A 543 -3.99 6.80 0.72
CA ALA A 543 -4.48 7.32 2.00
C ALA A 543 -4.72 8.83 1.96
N SER A 544 -3.99 9.58 1.11
CA SER A 544 -4.17 11.02 0.95
C SER A 544 -5.48 11.45 0.30
N TYR A 545 -6.31 10.50 -0.11
CA TYR A 545 -7.68 10.74 -0.60
C TYR A 545 -8.77 10.28 0.36
N ILE A 546 -8.44 9.55 1.43
CA ILE A 546 -9.41 9.03 2.39
C ILE A 546 -9.78 10.10 3.42
N PRO A 547 -11.02 10.62 3.43
CA PRO A 547 -11.42 11.69 4.35
C PRO A 547 -11.61 11.17 5.78
N GLY A 548 -11.51 12.07 6.77
CA GLY A 548 -11.56 11.75 8.18
C GLY A 548 -12.85 11.06 8.61
N TRP A 549 -13.98 11.39 8.01
CA TRP A 549 -15.25 10.71 8.30
C TRP A 549 -15.24 9.23 7.92
N ALA A 550 -14.55 8.84 6.82
CA ALA A 550 -14.43 7.45 6.44
C ALA A 550 -13.41 6.71 7.33
N ARG A 551 -12.33 7.39 7.71
CA ARG A 551 -11.35 6.86 8.68
C ARG A 551 -12.00 6.58 10.03
N ALA A 552 -12.87 7.46 10.51
CA ALA A 552 -13.59 7.32 11.80
C ALA A 552 -14.54 6.11 11.85
N GLU A 553 -15.00 5.61 10.69
CA GLU A 553 -15.82 4.40 10.56
C GLU A 553 -14.99 3.11 10.40
N THR A 554 -13.67 3.19 10.60
CA THR A 554 -12.76 2.07 10.49
C THR A 554 -12.18 1.70 11.86
N TRP A 555 -12.22 0.42 12.21
CA TRP A 555 -11.62 -0.16 13.42
C TRP A 555 -10.47 -1.08 12.98
N SER A 556 -9.24 -0.76 13.40
CA SER A 556 -8.04 -1.48 12.98
C SER A 556 -7.42 -2.28 14.12
N TRP A 557 -7.16 -3.55 13.85
CA TRP A 557 -6.37 -4.45 14.69
C TRP A 557 -5.04 -4.74 14.01
N SER A 558 -3.98 -4.77 14.78
CA SER A 558 -2.69 -5.29 14.35
C SER A 558 -2.34 -6.53 15.17
N THR A 559 -1.42 -7.31 14.65
CA THR A 559 -0.81 -8.41 15.37
C THR A 559 0.70 -8.31 15.29
N THR A 560 1.37 -9.00 16.21
CA THR A 560 2.81 -9.18 16.18
C THR A 560 3.12 -10.58 16.64
N PHE A 561 4.23 -11.09 16.19
CA PHE A 561 4.78 -12.34 16.65
C PHE A 561 6.16 -12.06 17.25
N GLU A 562 6.38 -12.37 18.54
CA GLU A 562 7.70 -12.24 19.14
C GLU A 562 8.53 -13.49 18.90
N ASP A 563 9.79 -13.29 18.54
CA ASP A 563 10.80 -14.33 18.33
C ASP A 563 10.95 -15.25 19.53
N GLY A 564 10.28 -16.37 19.52
CA GLY A 564 10.51 -17.45 20.47
C GLY A 564 11.66 -18.33 20.04
N TRP A 565 12.59 -18.61 20.92
CA TRP A 565 13.84 -19.36 20.66
C TRP A 565 13.69 -20.69 19.89
N PHE A 566 12.47 -21.15 19.62
CA PHE A 566 12.20 -22.44 18.98
C PHE A 566 11.22 -22.43 17.79
N TYR A 567 10.43 -21.38 17.57
CA TYR A 567 9.33 -21.38 16.59
C TYR A 567 9.06 -20.00 16.02
N ASP A 568 10.02 -19.43 15.33
CA ASP A 568 9.80 -18.20 14.60
C ASP A 568 9.65 -18.49 13.09
N TYR A 569 8.54 -19.11 12.73
CA TYR A 569 8.23 -19.39 11.34
C TYR A 569 7.54 -18.23 10.64
N CYS A 570 6.85 -17.35 11.38
CA CYS A 570 6.24 -16.15 10.84
C CYS A 570 7.24 -15.25 10.13
N ASN A 571 8.44 -15.18 10.69
CA ASN A 571 9.34 -14.06 10.47
C ASN A 571 10.66 -14.44 9.79
N ILE A 572 10.84 -15.67 9.33
CA ILE A 572 12.15 -16.13 8.81
C ILE A 572 12.71 -15.23 7.71
N VAL A 573 11.84 -14.69 6.85
CA VAL A 573 12.24 -13.74 5.80
C VAL A 573 11.84 -12.33 6.17
N SER A 574 10.67 -12.16 6.75
CA SER A 574 10.13 -10.86 7.11
C SER A 574 10.98 -10.12 8.14
N ASP A 575 11.50 -10.81 9.16
CA ASP A 575 12.48 -10.26 10.11
C ASP A 575 13.68 -9.56 9.46
N LEU A 576 14.04 -10.01 8.26
CA LEU A 576 15.15 -9.44 7.51
C LEU A 576 14.73 -8.25 6.64
N LEU A 577 13.43 -8.08 6.38
CA LEU A 577 12.89 -7.09 5.46
C LEU A 577 12.01 -6.04 6.16
N LEU A 578 11.28 -6.45 7.19
CA LEU A 578 10.36 -5.62 7.98
C LEU A 578 11.05 -5.05 9.22
N TRP A 579 10.40 -4.10 9.85
CA TRP A 579 10.81 -3.57 11.15
C TRP A 579 9.85 -4.02 12.24
N ASP A 580 10.43 -4.56 13.30
CA ASP A 580 9.67 -4.94 14.49
C ASP A 580 8.98 -3.74 15.18
N PRO A 581 7.81 -3.96 15.78
CA PRO A 581 7.03 -5.21 15.76
C PRO A 581 6.21 -5.36 14.46
N GLU A 582 6.05 -6.59 13.98
CA GLU A 582 5.35 -6.92 12.74
C GLU A 582 4.63 -8.29 12.83
N ASP A 583 3.85 -8.70 11.79
CA ASP A 583 3.06 -9.93 11.77
C ASP A 583 3.50 -10.95 10.70
N GLY A 584 4.69 -10.77 10.14
CA GLY A 584 5.21 -11.54 9.01
C GLY A 584 5.03 -10.88 7.65
N VAL A 585 4.16 -9.87 7.53
CA VAL A 585 3.87 -9.16 6.28
C VAL A 585 3.72 -7.66 6.49
N VAL A 586 3.14 -7.23 7.61
CA VAL A 586 2.78 -5.84 7.87
C VAL A 586 3.37 -5.38 9.21
N GLU A 587 4.14 -4.32 9.17
CA GLU A 587 4.61 -3.67 10.40
C GLU A 587 3.43 -3.10 11.20
N VAL A 588 3.46 -3.22 12.52
CA VAL A 588 2.41 -2.67 13.40
C VAL A 588 2.20 -1.18 13.15
N SER A 589 3.28 -0.43 12.86
CA SER A 589 3.20 0.98 12.53
C SER A 589 2.39 1.26 11.25
N ALA A 590 2.43 0.36 10.28
CA ALA A 590 1.72 0.44 9.02
C ALA A 590 0.26 -0.08 9.10
N ALA A 591 -0.06 -0.90 10.11
CA ALA A 591 -1.38 -1.49 10.28
C ALA A 591 -2.44 -0.51 10.85
N HIS A 592 -2.05 0.70 11.21
CA HIS A 592 -2.96 1.70 11.79
C HIS A 592 -3.06 2.94 10.91
N LEU A 593 -4.30 3.29 10.57
CA LEU A 593 -4.60 4.49 9.80
C LEU A 593 -4.88 5.67 10.73
N GLY A 594 -4.18 6.80 10.55
CA GLY A 594 -4.45 8.02 11.31
C GLY A 594 -5.92 8.45 11.17
N GLY A 595 -6.59 8.73 12.28
CA GLY A 595 -8.03 9.06 12.32
C GLY A 595 -8.97 7.86 12.40
N ALA A 596 -8.47 6.62 12.26
CA ALA A 596 -9.24 5.40 12.51
C ALA A 596 -9.25 5.03 14.01
N ASN A 597 -10.11 4.10 14.37
CA ASN A 597 -10.20 3.56 15.72
C ASN A 597 -9.16 2.43 15.88
N ASN A 598 -8.06 2.72 16.55
CA ASN A 598 -7.03 1.73 16.84
C ASN A 598 -7.49 0.81 17.97
N MET A 599 -7.66 -0.48 17.69
CA MET A 599 -8.11 -1.52 18.63
C MET A 599 -6.95 -2.21 19.34
N GLY A 600 -5.71 -1.78 19.08
CA GLY A 600 -4.50 -2.32 19.69
C GLY A 600 -3.84 -3.43 18.91
N THR A 601 -2.72 -3.88 19.46
CA THR A 601 -1.88 -4.95 18.90
C THR A 601 -1.98 -6.19 19.77
N LYS A 602 -2.07 -7.35 19.15
CA LYS A 602 -2.12 -8.64 19.84
C LYS A 602 -0.95 -9.52 19.42
N GLU A 603 -0.19 -9.96 20.42
CA GLU A 603 0.98 -10.82 20.24
C GLU A 603 0.60 -12.29 19.99
N GLY A 604 1.45 -13.01 19.26
CA GLY A 604 1.37 -14.46 19.04
C GLY A 604 0.49 -14.84 17.85
N TRP A 605 0.36 -13.97 16.84
CA TRP A 605 -0.46 -14.21 15.65
C TRP A 605 0.27 -13.79 14.39
N CYS A 606 0.39 -14.71 13.43
CA CYS A 606 0.96 -14.46 12.12
C CYS A 606 -0.04 -13.87 11.13
N HIS A 607 0.45 -13.32 10.03
CA HIS A 607 -0.39 -12.74 8.99
C HIS A 607 -1.29 -13.79 8.34
N VAL A 608 -0.72 -14.93 7.92
CA VAL A 608 -1.42 -15.99 7.18
C VAL A 608 -1.16 -17.38 7.76
N GLU A 609 -2.00 -18.35 7.39
CA GLU A 609 -1.99 -19.72 7.91
C GLU A 609 -0.69 -20.48 7.59
N ASP A 610 -0.15 -20.31 6.39
CA ASP A 610 0.98 -21.08 5.92
C ASP A 610 2.33 -20.73 6.58
N MET A 611 2.34 -19.74 7.45
CA MET A 611 3.50 -19.39 8.28
C MET A 611 3.71 -20.30 9.48
N SER A 612 3.00 -21.42 9.58
CA SER A 612 3.10 -22.47 10.63
C SER A 612 2.68 -22.06 12.04
N ASP A 613 2.41 -20.80 12.27
CA ASP A 613 1.90 -20.24 13.53
C ASP A 613 0.41 -19.88 13.36
N PRO A 614 -0.34 -19.65 14.45
CA PRO A 614 -1.76 -19.39 14.29
C PRO A 614 -1.99 -18.10 13.47
N PRO A 615 -2.72 -18.19 12.33
CA PRO A 615 -3.01 -17.04 11.53
C PRO A 615 -3.88 -16.06 12.31
N GLN A 616 -3.65 -14.76 12.11
CA GLN A 616 -4.40 -13.74 12.83
C GLN A 616 -5.91 -13.85 12.61
N THR A 617 -6.35 -14.34 11.46
CA THR A 617 -7.77 -14.58 11.18
C THR A 617 -8.40 -15.67 12.05
N SER A 618 -7.61 -16.51 12.73
CA SER A 618 -8.11 -17.61 13.56
C SER A 618 -8.32 -17.25 15.04
N ASP A 619 -8.10 -16.00 15.46
CA ASP A 619 -8.38 -15.59 16.84
C ASP A 619 -9.88 -15.56 17.14
N TYR A 620 -10.37 -16.61 17.77
CA TYR A 620 -11.79 -16.77 18.12
C TYR A 620 -12.36 -15.59 18.91
N ASN A 621 -11.64 -15.10 19.92
CA ASN A 621 -12.16 -14.05 20.80
C ASN A 621 -12.31 -12.71 20.04
N ARG A 622 -11.35 -12.37 19.20
CA ARG A 622 -11.43 -11.18 18.36
C ARG A 622 -12.52 -11.32 17.31
N ASN A 623 -12.58 -12.47 16.63
CA ASN A 623 -13.62 -12.74 15.64
C ASN A 623 -15.02 -12.65 16.23
N ALA A 624 -15.23 -13.19 17.44
CA ALA A 624 -16.50 -13.07 18.15
C ALA A 624 -16.85 -11.62 18.51
N GLU A 625 -15.87 -10.81 18.95
CA GLU A 625 -16.06 -9.36 19.18
C GLU A 625 -16.41 -8.64 17.86
N MET A 626 -15.64 -8.88 16.81
CA MET A 626 -15.88 -8.26 15.50
C MET A 626 -17.25 -8.64 14.95
N ASN A 627 -17.68 -9.90 15.11
CA ASN A 627 -19.00 -10.36 14.72
C ASN A 627 -20.13 -9.68 15.51
N GLN A 628 -19.95 -9.54 16.83
CA GLN A 628 -20.94 -8.89 17.70
C GLN A 628 -21.12 -7.41 17.37
N GLU A 629 -20.03 -6.69 17.10
CA GLU A 629 -20.02 -5.25 16.87
C GLU A 629 -20.26 -4.87 15.40
N ALA A 630 -20.29 -5.83 14.50
CA ALA A 630 -20.49 -5.59 13.08
C ALA A 630 -21.83 -4.90 12.80
N ALA A 631 -21.82 -3.84 12.01
CA ALA A 631 -23.03 -3.30 11.41
C ALA A 631 -23.61 -4.31 10.39
N ARG A 632 -24.94 -4.33 10.25
CA ARG A 632 -25.61 -5.21 9.29
C ARG A 632 -26.75 -4.50 8.57
#